data_34adf98a45ee7763b0fc5c50cfd819c7
#
_entry.id   34adf98a45ee7763b0fc5c50cfd819c7
#
_cell.length_a   1.000
_cell.length_b   1.000
_cell.length_c   1.000
_cell.angle_alpha   90.00
_cell.angle_beta   90.00
_cell.angle_gamma   90.00
#
_symmetry.space_group_name_H-M   'P 1'
#
loop_
_entity.id
_entity.type
_entity.pdbx_description
1 polymer ?
#
loop_
_entity_poly.entity_id
_entity_poly.type
_entity_poly.pdbx_seq_one_letter_code
_entity_poly.pdbx_strand_id
1 'polypeptide(L)'
;MQLYVSKNGQRYGPYSLQELRREVLANVFRPEHFASSNNGRTWAPISAVPGIGPLVYAVEADVAQNLLIIHYSGYVRSSAVERCAREVASSLTSLKPGFRLLADFTDLEAMDVACAPHLEQIMQLCDEKGVSEVVRVIPDPRRDIGLQIMSYFHYGPEVRITTCRSLEEAQEVLARQIHHSGCATPPDSTEP
;
A
#
# COMPACT_ATOMS: atom_id res chain seq x y z
N MET A 1 -15.77 -8.26 -9.92
CA MET A 1 -16.63 -9.11 -9.06
C MET A 1 -17.13 -8.23 -7.93
N GLN A 2 -18.45 -8.22 -7.67
CA GLN A 2 -19.02 -7.47 -6.53
C GLN A 2 -19.23 -8.41 -5.36
N LEU A 3 -18.73 -8.00 -4.18
CA LEU A 3 -18.81 -8.77 -2.96
C LEU A 3 -19.69 -8.05 -1.93
N TYR A 4 -20.50 -8.82 -1.24
CA TYR A 4 -21.29 -8.33 -0.12
C TYR A 4 -20.86 -9.04 1.16
N VAL A 5 -20.84 -8.34 2.28
CA VAL A 5 -20.46 -8.89 3.58
C VAL A 5 -21.66 -8.89 4.52
N SER A 6 -21.81 -9.99 5.26
CA SER A 6 -22.75 -10.09 6.38
C SER A 6 -21.99 -10.02 7.70
N LYS A 7 -22.34 -9.04 8.52
CA LYS A 7 -21.83 -8.84 9.88
C LYS A 7 -23.00 -8.52 10.82
N ASN A 8 -23.16 -9.29 11.86
CA ASN A 8 -24.25 -9.11 12.85
C ASN A 8 -25.66 -9.06 12.23
N GLY A 9 -25.89 -9.89 11.20
CA GLY A 9 -27.19 -9.91 10.49
C GLY A 9 -27.43 -8.76 9.53
N GLN A 10 -26.51 -7.80 9.43
CA GLN A 10 -26.58 -6.66 8.53
C GLN A 10 -25.69 -6.91 7.30
N ARG A 11 -26.18 -6.48 6.11
CA ARG A 11 -25.48 -6.60 4.85
C ARG A 11 -24.76 -5.28 4.48
N TYR A 12 -23.52 -5.40 4.06
CA TYR A 12 -22.64 -4.31 3.64
C TYR A 12 -22.16 -4.55 2.20
N GLY A 13 -21.80 -3.51 1.47
CA GLY A 13 -21.31 -3.54 0.10
C GLY A 13 -22.25 -2.88 -0.89
N PRO A 14 -22.01 -3.01 -2.22
CA PRO A 14 -21.01 -3.90 -2.82
C PRO A 14 -19.56 -3.43 -2.65
N TYR A 15 -18.63 -4.36 -2.49
CA TYR A 15 -17.19 -4.14 -2.45
C TYR A 15 -16.52 -4.81 -3.65
N SER A 16 -15.48 -4.22 -4.18
CA SER A 16 -14.48 -4.92 -4.98
C SER A 16 -13.65 -5.86 -4.08
N LEU A 17 -12.85 -6.75 -4.69
CA LEU A 17 -11.97 -7.63 -3.94
C LEU A 17 -10.91 -6.83 -3.15
N GLN A 18 -10.39 -5.76 -3.74
CA GLN A 18 -9.39 -4.89 -3.10
C GLN A 18 -9.99 -4.10 -1.93
N GLU A 19 -11.17 -3.52 -2.11
CA GLU A 19 -11.87 -2.83 -1.02
C GLU A 19 -12.16 -3.77 0.15
N LEU A 20 -12.64 -4.99 -0.13
CA LEU A 20 -12.90 -5.94 0.94
C LEU A 20 -11.62 -6.35 1.68
N ARG A 21 -10.50 -6.53 0.97
CA ARG A 21 -9.19 -6.77 1.60
C ARG A 21 -8.80 -5.63 2.52
N ARG A 22 -8.90 -4.38 2.07
CA ARG A 22 -8.61 -3.20 2.89
C ARG A 22 -9.47 -3.15 4.15
N GLU A 23 -10.78 -3.39 4.03
CA GLU A 23 -11.70 -3.39 5.16
C GLU A 23 -11.40 -4.50 6.18
N VAL A 24 -10.90 -5.66 5.73
CA VAL A 24 -10.48 -6.73 6.63
C VAL A 24 -9.15 -6.40 7.31
N LEU A 25 -8.20 -5.83 6.60
CA LEU A 25 -6.93 -5.37 7.17
C LEU A 25 -7.14 -4.24 8.18
N ALA A 26 -8.11 -3.36 7.95
CA ALA A 26 -8.53 -2.32 8.89
C ALA A 26 -9.38 -2.85 10.07
N ASN A 27 -9.53 -4.18 10.21
CA ASN A 27 -10.37 -4.83 11.23
C ASN A 27 -11.85 -4.41 11.22
N VAL A 28 -12.34 -3.79 10.15
CA VAL A 28 -13.76 -3.48 9.95
C VAL A 28 -14.56 -4.77 9.78
N PHE A 29 -13.99 -5.69 8.98
CA PHE A 29 -14.49 -7.06 8.87
C PHE A 29 -13.41 -8.05 9.33
N ARG A 30 -13.85 -9.21 9.83
CA ARG A 30 -12.96 -10.30 10.22
C ARG A 30 -12.98 -11.41 9.16
N PRO A 31 -11.91 -12.22 9.01
CA PRO A 31 -11.85 -13.30 8.05
C PRO A 31 -12.98 -14.35 8.20
N GLU A 32 -13.52 -14.51 9.40
CA GLU A 32 -14.63 -15.41 9.74
C GLU A 32 -16.02 -14.83 9.43
N HIS A 33 -16.17 -13.52 9.17
CA HIS A 33 -17.43 -12.96 8.68
C HIS A 33 -17.77 -13.54 7.30
N PHE A 34 -19.03 -13.54 6.94
CA PHE A 34 -19.48 -14.16 5.69
C PHE A 34 -19.53 -13.15 4.55
N ALA A 35 -19.06 -13.58 3.38
CA ALA A 35 -19.15 -12.82 2.14
C ALA A 35 -19.89 -13.60 1.06
N SER A 36 -20.48 -12.87 0.10
CA SER A 36 -21.21 -13.41 -1.05
C SER A 36 -20.79 -12.69 -2.32
N SER A 37 -20.43 -13.44 -3.35
CA SER A 37 -20.14 -12.92 -4.70
C SER A 37 -21.33 -12.99 -5.67
N ASN A 38 -22.44 -13.58 -5.24
CA ASN A 38 -23.64 -13.81 -6.05
C ASN A 38 -24.89 -13.13 -5.48
N ASN A 39 -24.70 -11.93 -4.97
CA ASN A 39 -25.78 -11.07 -4.45
C ASN A 39 -26.54 -11.67 -3.24
N GLY A 40 -25.87 -12.46 -2.41
CA GLY A 40 -26.43 -13.02 -1.18
C GLY A 40 -27.12 -14.38 -1.36
N ARG A 41 -26.98 -15.04 -2.52
CA ARG A 41 -27.54 -16.38 -2.72
C ARG A 41 -26.78 -17.46 -1.96
N THR A 42 -25.44 -17.33 -1.91
CA THR A 42 -24.57 -18.19 -1.10
C THR A 42 -23.62 -17.32 -0.30
N TRP A 43 -23.33 -17.77 0.92
CA TRP A 43 -22.44 -17.09 1.84
C TRP A 43 -21.31 -18.04 2.25
N ALA A 44 -20.08 -17.55 2.22
CA ALA A 44 -18.89 -18.26 2.69
C ALA A 44 -18.07 -17.34 3.59
N PRO A 45 -17.24 -17.86 4.49
CA PRO A 45 -16.29 -17.01 5.22
C PRO A 45 -15.46 -16.17 4.26
N ILE A 46 -15.15 -14.94 4.64
CA ILE A 46 -14.32 -14.03 3.82
C ILE A 46 -13.01 -14.70 3.46
N SER A 47 -12.40 -15.45 4.39
CA SER A 47 -11.17 -16.22 4.15
C SER A 47 -11.28 -17.28 3.04
N ALA A 48 -12.50 -17.74 2.72
CA ALA A 48 -12.75 -18.73 1.67
C ALA A 48 -13.12 -18.10 0.32
N VAL A 49 -13.23 -16.76 0.23
CA VAL A 49 -13.53 -16.08 -1.05
C VAL A 49 -12.33 -16.20 -1.98
N PRO A 50 -12.51 -16.75 -3.22
CA PRO A 50 -11.42 -16.87 -4.17
C PRO A 50 -10.75 -15.52 -4.45
N GLY A 51 -9.42 -15.47 -4.35
CA GLY A 51 -8.63 -14.27 -4.58
C GLY A 51 -8.45 -13.36 -3.36
N ILE A 52 -9.17 -13.56 -2.26
CA ILE A 52 -8.87 -12.86 -1.00
C ILE A 52 -7.55 -13.38 -0.43
N GLY A 53 -7.31 -14.69 -0.44
CA GLY A 53 -6.08 -15.31 0.08
C GLY A 53 -5.83 -14.99 1.56
N PRO A 54 -4.66 -15.30 2.12
CA PRO A 54 -4.26 -14.76 3.40
C PRO A 54 -4.15 -13.24 3.27
N LEU A 55 -4.90 -12.53 4.11
CA LEU A 55 -5.00 -11.07 4.11
C LEU A 55 -3.79 -10.48 4.85
N VAL A 56 -2.60 -10.72 4.30
CA VAL A 56 -1.32 -10.28 4.87
C VAL A 56 -0.74 -9.07 4.15
N TYR A 57 -1.40 -8.59 3.10
CA TYR A 57 -1.05 -7.35 2.40
C TYR A 57 -2.25 -6.74 1.69
N ALA A 58 -2.20 -5.43 1.46
CA ALA A 58 -3.08 -4.70 0.55
C ALA A 58 -2.25 -3.73 -0.31
N VAL A 59 -2.71 -3.50 -1.56
CA VAL A 59 -2.14 -2.51 -2.48
C VAL A 59 -3.27 -1.60 -2.94
N GLU A 60 -3.06 -0.30 -2.87
CA GLU A 60 -4.01 0.72 -3.31
C GLU A 60 -3.29 1.83 -4.08
N ALA A 61 -3.86 2.27 -5.20
CA ALA A 61 -3.40 3.45 -5.91
C ALA A 61 -4.44 4.58 -5.75
N ASP A 62 -4.09 5.60 -5.00
CA ASP A 62 -4.84 6.85 -4.96
C ASP A 62 -4.38 7.74 -6.13
N VAL A 63 -5.13 7.68 -7.22
CA VAL A 63 -4.82 8.42 -8.45
C VAL A 63 -4.96 9.94 -8.23
N ALA A 64 -5.86 10.37 -7.35
CA ALA A 64 -6.09 11.78 -7.08
C ALA A 64 -4.89 12.42 -6.36
N GLN A 65 -4.28 11.67 -5.43
CA GLN A 65 -3.08 12.11 -4.70
C GLN A 65 -1.78 11.66 -5.36
N ASN A 66 -1.83 10.90 -6.45
CA ASN A 66 -0.68 10.26 -7.08
C ASN A 66 0.15 9.48 -6.04
N LEU A 67 -0.51 8.63 -5.27
CA LEU A 67 0.05 7.90 -4.14
C LEU A 67 -0.21 6.40 -4.29
N LEU A 68 0.85 5.59 -4.18
CA LEU A 68 0.75 4.15 -4.00
C LEU A 68 0.81 3.83 -2.51
N ILE A 69 -0.10 2.99 -2.03
CA ILE A 69 -0.14 2.53 -0.64
C ILE A 69 0.04 1.03 -0.64
N ILE A 70 1.00 0.53 0.14
CA ILE A 70 1.21 -0.89 0.39
C ILE A 70 1.16 -1.10 1.90
N HIS A 71 0.26 -1.95 2.35
CA HIS A 71 0.15 -2.34 3.76
C HIS A 71 0.47 -3.82 3.93
N TYR A 72 1.26 -4.16 4.95
CA TYR A 72 1.55 -5.54 5.35
C TYR A 72 1.09 -5.81 6.78
N SER A 73 0.54 -7.02 7.02
CA SER A 73 0.06 -7.43 8.35
C SER A 73 0.36 -8.89 8.67
N GLY A 74 0.47 -9.21 9.96
CA GLY A 74 0.72 -10.56 10.45
C GLY A 74 2.02 -11.16 9.97
N TYR A 75 2.03 -12.48 9.70
CA TYR A 75 3.20 -13.20 9.18
C TYR A 75 3.19 -13.28 7.66
N VAL A 76 4.12 -12.58 7.01
CA VAL A 76 4.20 -12.47 5.55
C VAL A 76 5.21 -13.45 4.97
N ARG A 77 4.75 -14.31 4.04
CA ARG A 77 5.57 -15.28 3.30
C ARG A 77 5.89 -14.79 1.90
N SER A 78 6.96 -15.34 1.31
CA SER A 78 7.45 -15.02 -0.03
C SER A 78 6.34 -15.03 -1.10
N SER A 79 5.48 -16.05 -1.13
CA SER A 79 4.38 -16.14 -2.09
C SER A 79 3.33 -15.01 -1.97
N ALA A 80 3.22 -14.36 -0.80
CA ALA A 80 2.35 -13.21 -0.61
C ALA A 80 3.00 -11.95 -1.21
N VAL A 81 4.31 -11.74 -0.98
CA VAL A 81 5.04 -10.60 -1.55
C VAL A 81 5.16 -10.72 -3.07
N GLU A 82 5.34 -11.93 -3.61
CA GLU A 82 5.28 -12.18 -5.05
C GLU A 82 3.94 -11.75 -5.67
N ARG A 83 2.81 -12.05 -5.01
CA ARG A 83 1.49 -11.57 -5.47
C ARG A 83 1.37 -10.06 -5.32
N CYS A 84 1.86 -9.50 -4.20
CA CYS A 84 1.92 -8.07 -3.98
C CYS A 84 2.67 -7.35 -5.10
N ALA A 85 3.83 -7.86 -5.52
CA ALA A 85 4.61 -7.30 -6.64
C ALA A 85 3.81 -7.24 -7.95
N ARG A 86 3.03 -8.28 -8.26
CA ARG A 86 2.14 -8.26 -9.43
C ARG A 86 1.01 -7.23 -9.32
N GLU A 87 0.43 -7.07 -8.13
CA GLU A 87 -0.61 -6.06 -7.87
C GLU A 87 -0.02 -4.64 -7.94
N VAL A 88 1.19 -4.43 -7.42
CA VAL A 88 1.95 -3.17 -7.54
C VAL A 88 2.18 -2.83 -9.01
N ALA A 89 2.71 -3.77 -9.82
CA ALA A 89 2.93 -3.54 -11.24
C ALA A 89 1.66 -3.10 -11.97
N SER A 90 0.51 -3.70 -11.64
CA SER A 90 -0.79 -3.31 -12.19
C SER A 90 -1.22 -1.92 -11.71
N SER A 91 -1.08 -1.62 -10.42
CA SER A 91 -1.50 -0.36 -9.81
C SER A 91 -0.68 0.83 -10.32
N LEU A 92 0.62 0.63 -10.58
CA LEU A 92 1.53 1.63 -11.13
C LEU A 92 1.11 2.13 -12.53
N THR A 93 0.32 1.36 -13.29
CA THR A 93 -0.18 1.80 -14.60
C THR A 93 -1.09 3.02 -14.50
N SER A 94 -1.79 3.20 -13.40
CA SER A 94 -2.71 4.30 -13.15
C SER A 94 -2.04 5.56 -12.57
N LEU A 95 -0.80 5.43 -12.09
CA LEU A 95 -0.05 6.53 -11.48
C LEU A 95 0.86 7.22 -12.51
N LYS A 96 1.17 8.49 -12.23
CA LYS A 96 2.10 9.30 -13.04
C LYS A 96 3.50 9.24 -12.44
N PRO A 97 4.58 9.43 -13.24
CA PRO A 97 5.92 9.68 -12.70
C PRO A 97 5.89 10.82 -11.66
N GLY A 98 6.74 10.75 -10.67
CA GLY A 98 6.70 11.64 -9.51
C GLY A 98 5.68 11.23 -8.44
N PHE A 99 5.12 10.01 -8.53
CA PHE A 99 4.24 9.49 -7.48
C PHE A 99 5.00 9.25 -6.17
N ARG A 100 4.24 9.12 -5.09
CA ARG A 100 4.76 8.80 -3.75
C ARG A 100 4.33 7.40 -3.36
N LEU A 101 5.15 6.75 -2.53
CA LEU A 101 4.86 5.43 -1.96
C LEU A 101 4.73 5.54 -0.44
N LEU A 102 3.61 5.05 0.11
CA LEU A 102 3.43 4.77 1.52
C LEU A 102 3.53 3.25 1.73
N ALA A 103 4.56 2.81 2.43
CA ALA A 103 4.73 1.41 2.82
C ALA A 103 4.46 1.27 4.32
N ASP A 104 3.32 0.70 4.66
CA ASP A 104 2.85 0.56 6.04
C ASP A 104 3.11 -0.85 6.58
N PHE A 105 3.93 -0.92 7.63
CA PHE A 105 4.29 -2.14 8.36
C PHE A 105 3.77 -2.12 9.81
N THR A 106 2.77 -1.28 10.11
CA THR A 106 2.24 -1.11 11.47
C THR A 106 1.81 -2.45 12.07
N ASP A 107 1.07 -3.25 11.30
CA ASP A 107 0.51 -4.52 11.74
C ASP A 107 1.38 -5.73 11.35
N LEU A 108 2.59 -5.51 10.84
CA LEU A 108 3.51 -6.59 10.48
C LEU A 108 4.09 -7.25 11.74
N GLU A 109 3.82 -8.54 11.92
CA GLU A 109 4.41 -9.34 13.01
C GLU A 109 5.80 -9.87 12.61
N ALA A 110 5.89 -10.47 11.44
CA ALA A 110 7.14 -10.99 10.88
C ALA A 110 7.05 -11.14 9.37
N MET A 111 8.22 -11.12 8.71
CA MET A 111 8.36 -11.38 7.27
C MET A 111 9.48 -12.39 7.05
N ASP A 112 9.22 -13.39 6.20
CA ASP A 112 10.21 -14.40 5.83
C ASP A 112 11.36 -13.74 5.05
N VAL A 113 12.61 -14.15 5.33
CA VAL A 113 13.79 -13.68 4.58
C VAL A 113 13.67 -13.97 3.07
N ALA A 114 12.98 -15.05 2.71
CA ALA A 114 12.68 -15.37 1.31
C ALA A 114 11.78 -14.34 0.59
N CYS A 115 11.27 -13.34 1.30
CA CYS A 115 10.54 -12.21 0.71
C CYS A 115 11.48 -11.18 0.02
N ALA A 116 12.77 -11.14 0.40
CA ALA A 116 13.71 -10.13 -0.05
C ALA A 116 13.73 -9.92 -1.58
N PRO A 117 13.85 -10.97 -2.44
CA PRO A 117 13.88 -10.77 -3.89
C PRO A 117 12.61 -10.13 -4.46
N HIS A 118 11.45 -10.38 -3.85
CA HIS A 118 10.19 -9.79 -4.29
C HIS A 118 10.00 -8.35 -3.79
N LEU A 119 10.56 -8.02 -2.63
CA LEU A 119 10.63 -6.63 -2.16
C LEU A 119 11.56 -5.81 -3.05
N GLU A 120 12.71 -6.36 -3.43
CA GLU A 120 13.63 -5.76 -4.42
C GLU A 120 12.91 -5.49 -5.74
N GLN A 121 12.14 -6.46 -6.24
CA GLN A 121 11.32 -6.29 -7.44
C GLN A 121 10.31 -5.14 -7.29
N ILE A 122 9.63 -5.03 -6.15
CA ILE A 122 8.70 -3.91 -5.88
C ILE A 122 9.44 -2.57 -5.90
N MET A 123 10.59 -2.49 -5.24
CA MET A 123 11.41 -1.27 -5.22
C MET A 123 11.85 -0.87 -6.62
N GLN A 124 12.34 -1.82 -7.41
CA GLN A 124 12.75 -1.60 -8.80
C GLN A 124 11.58 -1.11 -9.67
N LEU A 125 10.40 -1.74 -9.58
CA LEU A 125 9.21 -1.30 -10.30
C LEU A 125 8.81 0.14 -9.95
N CYS A 126 8.93 0.52 -8.68
CA CYS A 126 8.65 1.88 -8.23
C CYS A 126 9.68 2.88 -8.74
N ASP A 127 10.97 2.53 -8.71
CA ASP A 127 12.06 3.38 -9.20
C ASP A 127 11.95 3.60 -10.72
N GLU A 128 11.79 2.53 -11.49
CA GLU A 128 11.60 2.59 -12.95
C GLU A 128 10.36 3.43 -13.36
N LYS A 129 9.30 3.40 -12.55
CA LYS A 129 8.11 4.23 -12.78
C LYS A 129 8.32 5.69 -12.38
N GLY A 130 9.42 6.00 -11.67
CA GLY A 130 9.77 7.35 -11.22
C GLY A 130 9.10 7.76 -9.92
N VAL A 131 9.21 6.92 -8.88
CA VAL A 131 8.81 7.31 -7.53
C VAL A 131 9.65 8.50 -7.06
N SER A 132 9.03 9.50 -6.44
CA SER A 132 9.72 10.70 -5.94
C SER A 132 9.98 10.65 -4.44
N GLU A 133 9.15 9.94 -3.70
CA GLU A 133 9.24 9.84 -2.25
C GLU A 133 8.69 8.50 -1.75
N VAL A 134 9.40 7.92 -0.80
CA VAL A 134 9.01 6.71 -0.09
C VAL A 134 8.86 7.03 1.40
N VAL A 135 7.65 6.91 1.91
CA VAL A 135 7.34 7.02 3.34
C VAL A 135 7.06 5.64 3.88
N ARG A 136 7.80 5.23 4.91
CA ARG A 136 7.64 3.93 5.57
C ARG A 136 7.13 4.12 6.99
N VAL A 137 6.15 3.32 7.39
CA VAL A 137 5.68 3.27 8.78
C VAL A 137 6.21 2.00 9.42
N ILE A 138 7.17 2.17 10.34
CA ILE A 138 7.82 1.08 11.08
C ILE A 138 7.80 1.44 12.57
N PRO A 139 6.85 0.91 13.36
CA PRO A 139 6.68 1.27 14.77
C PRO A 139 7.91 0.94 15.63
N ASP A 140 8.60 -0.15 15.34
CA ASP A 140 9.85 -0.54 16.01
C ASP A 140 11.05 -0.36 15.06
N PRO A 141 11.89 0.69 15.26
CA PRO A 141 13.04 0.95 14.40
C PRO A 141 14.04 -0.21 14.30
N ARG A 142 14.07 -1.12 15.28
CA ARG A 142 14.95 -2.30 15.25
C ARG A 142 14.59 -3.28 14.14
N ARG A 143 13.39 -3.17 13.57
CA ARG A 143 12.92 -3.98 12.43
C ARG A 143 13.30 -3.40 11.06
N ASP A 144 13.84 -2.17 11.02
CA ASP A 144 14.10 -1.44 9.77
C ASP A 144 15.45 -1.79 9.09
N ILE A 145 16.35 -2.51 9.76
CA ILE A 145 17.74 -2.70 9.29
C ILE A 145 17.78 -3.25 7.86
N GLY A 146 16.98 -4.25 7.54
CA GLY A 146 16.98 -4.87 6.21
C GLY A 146 16.38 -3.96 5.14
N LEU A 147 15.26 -3.29 5.43
CA LEU A 147 14.56 -2.42 4.48
C LEU A 147 15.35 -1.15 4.16
N GLN A 148 16.07 -0.60 5.14
CA GLN A 148 16.90 0.57 4.92
C GLN A 148 18.07 0.27 3.99
N ILE A 149 18.77 -0.85 4.20
CA ILE A 149 19.87 -1.30 3.35
C ILE A 149 19.36 -1.57 1.93
N MET A 150 18.26 -2.31 1.78
CA MET A 150 17.67 -2.60 0.47
C MET A 150 17.28 -1.32 -0.27
N SER A 151 16.65 -0.37 0.40
CA SER A 151 16.22 0.89 -0.22
C SER A 151 17.40 1.71 -0.74
N TYR A 152 18.55 1.66 -0.06
CA TYR A 152 19.74 2.38 -0.49
C TYR A 152 20.30 1.85 -1.83
N PHE A 153 20.14 0.55 -2.10
CA PHE A 153 20.62 -0.07 -3.33
C PHE A 153 19.62 -0.03 -4.50
N HIS A 154 18.32 0.13 -4.21
CA HIS A 154 17.27 -0.01 -5.21
C HIS A 154 16.59 1.30 -5.63
N TYR A 155 16.74 2.37 -4.85
CA TYR A 155 16.22 3.68 -5.23
C TYR A 155 17.34 4.62 -5.66
N GLY A 156 17.08 5.41 -6.71
CA GLY A 156 18.00 6.45 -7.16
C GLY A 156 18.21 7.53 -6.08
N PRO A 157 19.32 8.31 -6.18
CA PRO A 157 19.69 9.32 -5.19
C PRO A 157 18.66 10.46 -5.07
N GLU A 158 17.79 10.62 -6.06
CA GLU A 158 16.74 11.64 -6.10
C GLU A 158 15.52 11.25 -5.26
N VAL A 159 15.36 9.97 -4.90
CA VAL A 159 14.21 9.47 -4.14
C VAL A 159 14.40 9.79 -2.67
N ARG A 160 13.46 10.56 -2.12
CA ARG A 160 13.44 10.82 -0.67
C ARG A 160 12.85 9.65 0.08
N ILE A 161 13.54 9.20 1.13
CA ILE A 161 13.06 8.09 1.97
C ILE A 161 12.90 8.61 3.41
N THR A 162 11.68 8.50 3.93
CA THR A 162 11.34 8.89 5.30
C THR A 162 10.77 7.68 6.04
N THR A 163 11.27 7.42 7.24
CA THR A 163 10.73 6.38 8.13
C THR A 163 10.00 7.05 9.30
N CYS A 164 8.74 6.72 9.47
CA CYS A 164 7.83 7.18 10.51
C CYS A 164 7.53 6.07 11.50
N ARG A 165 7.11 6.43 12.71
CA ARG A 165 6.73 5.46 13.75
C ARG A 165 5.24 5.19 13.79
N SER A 166 4.44 6.05 13.18
CA SER A 166 2.98 5.90 13.11
C SER A 166 2.42 6.37 11.76
N LEU A 167 1.19 5.95 11.47
CA LEU A 167 0.46 6.40 10.29
C LEU A 167 0.17 7.91 10.34
N GLU A 168 -0.09 8.46 11.52
CA GLU A 168 -0.33 9.89 11.71
C GLU A 168 0.90 10.70 11.29
N GLU A 169 2.10 10.29 11.75
CA GLU A 169 3.35 10.92 11.36
C GLU A 169 3.58 10.83 9.84
N ALA A 170 3.31 9.68 9.24
CA ALA A 170 3.42 9.47 7.80
C ALA A 170 2.44 10.36 7.01
N GLN A 171 1.20 10.50 7.47
CA GLN A 171 0.21 11.39 6.87
C GLN A 171 0.64 12.86 6.93
N GLU A 172 1.23 13.29 8.04
CA GLU A 172 1.79 14.64 8.16
C GLU A 172 2.93 14.88 7.15
N VAL A 173 3.84 13.90 6.99
CA VAL A 173 4.92 13.97 6.00
C VAL A 173 4.35 14.11 4.60
N LEU A 174 3.38 13.27 4.24
CA LEU A 174 2.73 13.30 2.94
C LEU A 174 1.93 14.60 2.70
N ALA A 175 1.33 15.19 3.73
CA ALA A 175 0.55 16.44 3.62
C ALA A 175 1.44 17.68 3.42
N ARG A 176 2.61 17.75 4.07
CA ARG A 176 3.51 18.93 4.00
C ARG A 176 3.97 19.27 2.58
N GLN A 177 4.04 18.30 1.70
CA GLN A 177 4.61 18.48 0.36
C GLN A 177 3.59 18.93 -0.70
N ILE A 178 2.31 18.80 -0.45
CA ILE A 178 1.26 19.33 -1.34
C ILE A 178 1.34 20.85 -1.40
N HIS A 179 1.79 21.51 -0.33
CA HIS A 179 1.89 22.97 -0.24
C HIS A 179 3.15 23.58 -0.89
N HIS A 180 4.20 22.79 -1.20
CA HIS A 180 5.42 23.33 -1.81
C HIS A 180 5.40 23.32 -3.34
N SER A 181 4.49 22.60 -3.98
CA SER A 181 4.38 22.56 -5.44
C SER A 181 3.54 23.70 -6.05
N GLY A 182 3.03 24.60 -5.23
CA GLY A 182 2.09 25.67 -5.65
C GLY A 182 2.69 27.07 -5.78
N CYS A 183 3.98 27.30 -5.50
CA CYS A 183 4.57 28.65 -5.51
C CYS A 183 5.82 28.73 -6.40
N ALA A 184 5.64 28.60 -7.71
CA ALA A 184 6.58 29.11 -8.69
C ALA A 184 6.00 30.40 -9.26
N THR A 185 6.32 31.52 -8.63
CA THR A 185 6.11 32.86 -9.21
C THR A 185 7.09 33.02 -10.36
N PRO A 186 6.64 33.40 -11.59
CA PRO A 186 7.56 33.71 -12.68
C PRO A 186 8.34 34.99 -12.33
N PRO A 187 9.60 35.12 -12.77
CA PRO A 187 10.35 36.34 -12.57
C PRO A 187 9.74 37.46 -13.43
N ASP A 188 9.44 38.54 -12.77
CA ASP A 188 9.00 39.81 -13.36
C ASP A 188 10.13 40.34 -14.26
N SER A 189 9.85 40.32 -15.56
CA SER A 189 10.72 40.94 -16.55
C SER A 189 10.27 42.36 -16.74
N THR A 190 10.86 43.29 -15.98
CA THR A 190 10.77 44.72 -16.27
C THR A 190 12.18 45.22 -16.49
N GLU A 191 12.54 45.39 -17.75
CA GLU A 191 13.57 46.34 -18.17
C GLU A 191 12.93 47.73 -18.43
N PRO A 192 13.71 48.74 -18.30
CA PRO A 192 13.79 49.78 -19.32
C PRO A 192 15.09 49.78 -20.08
#